data_5c21d79def170adff4d1907381384b83
#
_entry.id   5c21d79def170adff4d1907381384b83
#
_cell.length_a   1.000
_cell.length_b   1.000
_cell.length_c   1.000
_cell.angle_alpha   90.00
_cell.angle_beta   90.00
_cell.angle_gamma   90.00
#
_symmetry.space_group_name_H-M   'P 1'
#
loop_
_entity.id
_entity.type
_entity.pdbx_description
1 polymer ?
#
loop_
_entity_poly.entity_id
_entity_poly.type
_entity_poly.pdbx_seq_one_letter_code
_entity_poly.pdbx_strand_id
1 'polypeptide(L)'
;MPARPRRWLALCGLIAVLCGLPLCATAARALPPEVVAALQRARVPEQALVVQLLEAGSGRSVLSLREQEAVNPASLAKLVTTAAALDQLGPAWTWTTPVWLQGPVRDGVLDGSLYIKGSGDPKLVMERLWLLLRRVQQLGVREIRGDIVLDHSAFAIQEGDAADFDGEGHRPYNVRADALLLNYKSISLSFVPDAAARVARVLVEPPLAGSRVDHSVPLSAGPCDDWRGSLKANLADTSQLRFAGSYATACGERIWPLADSAPATFNARLIEGLWQEMGGQLRGRVRDGTAPADTRPSFELQSPPLLEVVREINKFSNNVMAQQLFLTLALQREPDRPATVAAARSNLRRWVTERLGEPGAELVVTNGSGLSREGRVSARLLARLLLLAHDSPWAAELASSLPINGVDGTLRRSRATPGRAHLKTGSLRDVAGVAGYVLSDSGRRYVLVAIVNHAQANAARPAIDALVQWAMRDAPAR
;
A
#
# COMPACT_ATOMS: atom_id res chain seq x y z
N MET A 1 15.99 -46.24 88.36
CA MET A 1 17.05 -46.73 87.41
C MET A 1 16.41 -46.98 86.05
N PRO A 2 16.82 -46.41 85.04
CA PRO A 2 16.06 -46.33 83.79
C PRO A 2 16.52 -47.31 82.74
N ALA A 3 15.56 -47.81 81.95
CA ALA A 3 15.79 -48.65 80.79
C ALA A 3 15.88 -47.84 79.51
N ARG A 4 16.86 -48.10 78.69
CA ARG A 4 17.06 -47.49 77.34
C ARG A 4 16.22 -48.27 76.29
N PRO A 5 15.53 -47.59 75.33
CA PRO A 5 15.02 -48.26 74.16
C PRO A 5 15.98 -48.15 72.95
N ARG A 6 15.97 -49.23 72.19
CA ARG A 6 16.75 -49.40 70.91
C ARG A 6 16.21 -48.58 69.79
N ARG A 7 17.15 -47.95 69.03
CA ARG A 7 16.86 -47.27 67.76
C ARG A 7 16.71 -48.28 66.63
N TRP A 8 15.56 -48.20 65.91
CA TRP A 8 15.42 -48.79 64.57
C TRP A 8 15.61 -47.73 63.50
N LEU A 9 16.55 -47.93 62.62
CA LEU A 9 16.77 -47.15 61.39
C LEU A 9 15.79 -47.70 60.33
N ALA A 10 14.84 -46.87 59.90
CA ALA A 10 14.03 -47.14 58.73
C ALA A 10 14.66 -46.38 57.53
N LEU A 11 15.13 -47.13 56.56
CA LEU A 11 15.64 -46.65 55.28
C LEU A 11 14.41 -46.41 54.40
N CYS A 12 14.01 -45.12 54.21
CA CYS A 12 13.04 -44.72 53.17
C CYS A 12 13.79 -44.46 51.86
N GLY A 13 13.66 -45.39 50.93
CA GLY A 13 14.13 -45.18 49.54
C GLY A 13 13.21 -44.20 48.82
N LEU A 14 13.78 -43.05 48.42
CA LEU A 14 13.12 -42.07 47.54
C LEU A 14 13.25 -42.57 46.10
N ILE A 15 12.18 -43.12 45.53
CA ILE A 15 12.09 -43.36 44.07
C ILE A 15 11.67 -42.04 43.42
N ALA A 16 12.63 -41.32 42.80
CA ALA A 16 12.37 -40.17 41.94
C ALA A 16 11.80 -40.69 40.61
N VAL A 17 10.49 -40.61 40.44
CA VAL A 17 9.83 -40.78 39.12
C VAL A 17 10.11 -39.53 38.29
N LEU A 18 11.11 -39.59 37.44
CA LEU A 18 11.30 -38.60 36.34
C LEU A 18 10.18 -38.81 35.32
N CYS A 19 9.07 -38.07 35.48
CA CYS A 19 8.12 -37.87 34.39
C CYS A 19 8.80 -37.07 33.28
N GLY A 20 9.42 -37.76 32.32
CA GLY A 20 9.83 -37.20 31.06
C GLY A 20 8.61 -36.75 30.27
N LEU A 21 8.29 -35.45 30.33
CA LEU A 21 7.37 -34.83 29.36
C LEU A 21 8.02 -35.01 27.98
N PRO A 22 7.31 -35.66 27.03
CA PRO A 22 7.81 -35.63 25.65
C PRO A 22 7.80 -34.20 25.18
N LEU A 23 9.01 -33.59 24.97
CA LEU A 23 9.12 -32.47 24.09
C LEU A 23 8.61 -32.95 22.72
N CYS A 24 7.37 -32.62 22.37
CA CYS A 24 6.92 -32.69 21.00
C CYS A 24 7.73 -31.65 20.19
N ALA A 25 8.95 -32.01 19.82
CA ALA A 25 9.65 -31.34 18.76
C ALA A 25 8.79 -31.55 17.50
N THR A 26 8.04 -30.53 17.11
CA THR A 26 7.40 -30.48 15.80
C THR A 26 8.53 -30.57 14.77
N ALA A 27 8.70 -31.75 14.18
CA ALA A 27 9.68 -31.97 13.13
C ALA A 27 9.43 -30.94 12.04
N ALA A 28 10.43 -30.07 11.79
CA ALA A 28 10.38 -29.13 10.69
C ALA A 28 10.14 -29.93 9.41
N ARG A 29 8.99 -29.73 8.78
CA ARG A 29 8.65 -30.46 7.56
C ARG A 29 9.57 -29.94 6.43
N ALA A 30 10.21 -30.84 5.69
CA ALA A 30 11.02 -30.50 4.53
C ALA A 30 10.14 -29.78 3.48
N LEU A 31 10.75 -28.85 2.74
CA LEU A 31 10.08 -28.19 1.61
C LEU A 31 9.62 -29.22 0.58
N PRO A 32 8.49 -28.98 -0.10
CA PRO A 32 8.05 -29.80 -1.22
C PRO A 32 9.13 -29.89 -2.31
N PRO A 33 9.38 -31.08 -2.91
CA PRO A 33 10.43 -31.25 -3.93
C PRO A 33 10.32 -30.26 -5.10
N GLU A 34 9.10 -29.94 -5.54
CA GLU A 34 8.85 -28.97 -6.60
C GLU A 34 9.29 -27.54 -6.24
N VAL A 35 9.19 -27.16 -4.95
CA VAL A 35 9.67 -25.86 -4.42
C VAL A 35 11.19 -25.85 -4.44
N VAL A 36 11.83 -26.90 -3.91
CA VAL A 36 13.29 -27.06 -3.91
C VAL A 36 13.84 -26.99 -5.33
N ALA A 37 13.27 -27.75 -6.26
CA ALA A 37 13.70 -27.74 -7.66
C ALA A 37 13.53 -26.37 -8.33
N ALA A 38 12.49 -25.60 -7.97
CA ALA A 38 12.29 -24.25 -8.50
C ALA A 38 13.28 -23.23 -7.92
N LEU A 39 13.63 -23.34 -6.62
CA LEU A 39 14.68 -22.53 -6.00
C LEU A 39 16.05 -22.80 -6.63
N GLN A 40 16.38 -24.08 -6.87
CA GLN A 40 17.64 -24.48 -7.52
C GLN A 40 17.76 -23.88 -8.93
N ARG A 41 16.69 -23.97 -9.75
CA ARG A 41 16.65 -23.33 -11.08
C ARG A 41 16.83 -21.81 -11.02
N ALA A 42 16.32 -21.18 -9.97
CA ALA A 42 16.47 -19.75 -9.73
C ALA A 42 17.86 -19.39 -9.15
N ARG A 43 18.69 -20.38 -8.79
CA ARG A 43 19.97 -20.20 -8.07
C ARG A 43 19.77 -19.45 -6.73
N VAL A 44 18.68 -19.76 -6.03
CA VAL A 44 18.34 -19.20 -4.72
C VAL A 44 18.43 -20.32 -3.70
N PRO A 45 19.27 -20.20 -2.67
CA PRO A 45 19.39 -21.20 -1.62
C PRO A 45 18.13 -21.25 -0.75
N GLU A 46 17.82 -22.42 -0.18
CA GLU A 46 16.64 -22.58 0.71
C GLU A 46 16.69 -21.64 1.92
N GLN A 47 17.90 -21.31 2.39
CA GLN A 47 18.11 -20.37 3.49
C GLN A 47 17.65 -18.93 3.19
N ALA A 48 17.42 -18.58 1.94
CA ALA A 48 16.88 -17.29 1.54
C ALA A 48 15.33 -17.22 1.64
N LEU A 49 14.66 -18.37 1.87
CA LEU A 49 13.21 -18.50 1.97
C LEU A 49 12.79 -18.65 3.44
N VAL A 50 11.80 -17.86 3.87
CA VAL A 50 11.05 -18.08 5.10
C VAL A 50 9.61 -18.45 4.75
N VAL A 51 9.03 -19.44 5.45
CA VAL A 51 7.65 -19.92 5.19
C VAL A 51 6.91 -20.18 6.48
N GLN A 52 5.62 -19.84 6.49
CA GLN A 52 4.64 -20.33 7.43
C GLN A 52 3.37 -20.71 6.68
N LEU A 53 2.93 -21.95 6.80
CA LEU A 53 1.63 -22.43 6.33
C LEU A 53 0.84 -22.97 7.53
N LEU A 54 -0.31 -22.35 7.81
CA LEU A 54 -1.21 -22.74 8.90
C LEU A 54 -2.57 -23.12 8.32
N GLU A 55 -3.24 -24.10 8.92
CA GLU A 55 -4.66 -24.36 8.67
C GLU A 55 -5.49 -23.29 9.39
N ALA A 56 -6.30 -22.51 8.66
CA ALA A 56 -6.96 -21.33 9.21
C ALA A 56 -7.93 -21.64 10.35
N GLY A 57 -8.71 -22.71 10.26
CA GLY A 57 -9.72 -23.06 11.29
C GLY A 57 -9.14 -23.61 12.60
N SER A 58 -7.94 -24.21 12.57
CA SER A 58 -7.31 -24.83 13.75
C SER A 58 -6.05 -24.12 14.22
N GLY A 59 -5.47 -23.25 13.40
CA GLY A 59 -4.15 -22.66 13.65
C GLY A 59 -2.99 -23.67 13.57
N ARG A 60 -3.25 -24.92 13.21
CA ARG A 60 -2.25 -25.99 13.14
C ARG A 60 -1.22 -25.70 12.08
N SER A 61 0.07 -25.77 12.47
CA SER A 61 1.17 -25.61 11.52
C SER A 61 1.28 -26.82 10.59
N VAL A 62 1.28 -26.57 9.29
CA VAL A 62 1.46 -27.58 8.23
C VAL A 62 2.87 -27.55 7.68
N LEU A 63 3.46 -26.35 7.54
CA LEU A 63 4.84 -26.16 7.11
C LEU A 63 5.42 -24.91 7.80
N SER A 64 6.58 -25.07 8.40
CA SER A 64 7.35 -23.96 9.00
C SER A 64 8.80 -24.07 8.53
N LEU A 65 9.35 -22.95 8.05
CA LEU A 65 10.75 -22.83 7.70
C LEU A 65 11.24 -21.45 8.10
N ARG A 66 12.12 -21.37 9.12
CA ARG A 66 12.67 -20.11 9.62
C ARG A 66 11.60 -19.02 9.83
N GLU A 67 10.43 -19.43 10.27
CA GLU A 67 9.20 -18.61 10.35
C GLU A 67 9.32 -17.44 11.35
N GLN A 68 10.26 -17.53 12.29
CA GLN A 68 10.49 -16.48 13.30
C GLN A 68 11.54 -15.45 12.83
N GLU A 69 12.26 -15.75 11.76
CA GLU A 69 13.27 -14.84 11.25
C GLU A 69 12.64 -13.59 10.65
N ALA A 70 13.09 -12.43 11.12
CA ALA A 70 12.64 -11.13 10.65
C ALA A 70 13.37 -10.76 9.35
N VAL A 71 12.67 -10.82 8.25
CA VAL A 71 13.18 -10.51 6.90
C VAL A 71 12.52 -9.25 6.33
N ASN A 72 13.06 -8.69 5.26
CA ASN A 72 12.41 -7.58 4.59
C ASN A 72 11.11 -8.06 3.92
N PRO A 73 9.94 -7.53 4.32
CA PRO A 73 8.65 -7.95 3.78
C PRO A 73 8.29 -7.30 2.45
N ALA A 74 9.01 -6.26 2.03
CA ALA A 74 8.52 -5.38 0.99
C ALA A 74 7.05 -4.98 1.24
N SER A 75 6.20 -5.01 0.22
CA SER A 75 4.78 -4.60 0.32
C SER A 75 3.88 -5.54 1.14
N LEU A 76 4.40 -6.65 1.71
CA LEU A 76 3.63 -7.43 2.68
C LEU A 76 3.41 -6.67 3.99
N ALA A 77 4.25 -5.66 4.29
CA ALA A 77 4.04 -4.74 5.41
C ALA A 77 2.67 -4.04 5.36
N LYS A 78 2.09 -3.85 4.16
CA LYS A 78 0.76 -3.26 3.98
C LYS A 78 -0.36 -4.07 4.67
N LEU A 79 -0.18 -5.39 4.84
CA LEU A 79 -1.13 -6.21 5.59
C LEU A 79 -1.27 -5.75 7.04
N VAL A 80 -0.15 -5.36 7.67
CA VAL A 80 -0.19 -4.83 9.05
C VAL A 80 -0.96 -3.51 9.09
N THR A 81 -0.68 -2.60 8.14
CA THR A 81 -1.33 -1.29 8.05
C THR A 81 -2.82 -1.42 7.76
N THR A 82 -3.20 -2.26 6.79
CA THR A 82 -4.61 -2.39 6.38
C THR A 82 -5.45 -3.18 7.39
N ALA A 83 -4.88 -4.20 8.04
CA ALA A 83 -5.55 -4.92 9.13
C ALA A 83 -5.77 -4.01 10.34
N ALA A 84 -4.76 -3.24 10.75
CA ALA A 84 -4.89 -2.27 11.83
C ALA A 84 -5.96 -1.21 11.53
N ALA A 85 -6.06 -0.76 10.28
CA ALA A 85 -7.06 0.22 9.89
C ALA A 85 -8.49 -0.37 9.92
N LEU A 86 -8.69 -1.57 9.41
CA LEU A 86 -10.00 -2.24 9.48
C LEU A 86 -10.42 -2.50 10.93
N ASP A 87 -9.48 -2.86 11.80
CA ASP A 87 -9.75 -3.12 13.22
C ASP A 87 -10.02 -1.85 14.03
N GLN A 88 -9.27 -0.77 13.80
CA GLN A 88 -9.36 0.47 14.59
C GLN A 88 -10.47 1.42 14.11
N LEU A 89 -10.69 1.51 12.80
CA LEU A 89 -11.61 2.47 12.19
C LEU A 89 -12.91 1.81 11.71
N GLY A 90 -12.86 0.53 11.37
CA GLY A 90 -13.96 -0.19 10.72
C GLY A 90 -14.04 0.06 9.21
N PRO A 91 -14.65 -0.87 8.45
CA PRO A 91 -14.65 -0.84 6.98
C PRO A 91 -15.47 0.32 6.38
N ALA A 92 -16.46 0.81 7.09
CA ALA A 92 -17.34 1.90 6.63
C ALA A 92 -16.79 3.31 6.92
N TRP A 93 -15.66 3.42 7.61
CA TRP A 93 -15.06 4.70 7.96
C TRP A 93 -14.69 5.52 6.71
N THR A 94 -14.83 6.86 6.79
CA THR A 94 -14.54 7.79 5.68
C THR A 94 -13.68 8.94 6.14
N TRP A 95 -12.87 9.50 5.24
CA TRP A 95 -12.21 10.79 5.42
C TRP A 95 -13.17 11.92 5.07
N THR A 96 -12.98 13.07 5.70
CA THR A 96 -13.73 14.29 5.43
C THR A 96 -12.77 15.39 5.01
N THR A 97 -13.06 16.05 3.87
CA THR A 97 -12.33 17.22 3.39
C THR A 97 -13.21 18.45 3.57
N PRO A 98 -12.99 19.27 4.61
CA PRO A 98 -13.78 20.47 4.85
C PRO A 98 -13.33 21.61 3.93
N VAL A 99 -14.32 22.44 3.51
CA VAL A 99 -14.15 23.54 2.57
C VAL A 99 -14.87 24.78 3.10
N TRP A 100 -14.21 25.94 3.07
CA TRP A 100 -14.76 27.23 3.51
C TRP A 100 -14.78 28.22 2.35
N LEU A 101 -15.92 28.89 2.16
CA LEU A 101 -16.05 30.10 1.38
C LEU A 101 -16.03 31.26 2.38
N GLN A 102 -14.87 31.91 2.52
CA GLN A 102 -14.72 33.00 3.48
C GLN A 102 -14.93 34.35 2.79
N GLY A 103 -16.11 34.89 2.92
CA GLY A 103 -16.57 36.13 2.31
C GLY A 103 -17.96 35.97 1.71
N PRO A 104 -18.63 37.09 1.35
CA PRO A 104 -19.94 37.08 0.71
C PRO A 104 -19.84 36.60 -0.75
N VAL A 105 -20.84 35.84 -1.18
CA VAL A 105 -21.05 35.48 -2.60
C VAL A 105 -22.17 36.36 -3.16
N ARG A 106 -21.87 37.17 -4.19
CA ARG A 106 -22.80 38.06 -4.86
C ARG A 106 -22.55 38.02 -6.37
N ASP A 107 -23.58 37.88 -7.15
CA ASP A 107 -23.54 37.89 -8.62
C ASP A 107 -22.48 36.94 -9.24
N GLY A 108 -22.31 35.78 -8.61
CA GLY A 108 -21.32 34.79 -9.06
C GLY A 108 -19.90 35.02 -8.52
N VAL A 109 -19.68 36.06 -7.71
CA VAL A 109 -18.37 36.43 -7.20
C VAL A 109 -18.28 36.14 -5.71
N LEU A 110 -17.26 35.37 -5.30
CA LEU A 110 -16.81 35.27 -3.91
C LEU A 110 -15.88 36.44 -3.61
N ASP A 111 -16.35 37.42 -2.84
CA ASP A 111 -15.55 38.54 -2.38
C ASP A 111 -14.76 38.12 -1.13
N GLY A 112 -13.78 37.27 -1.35
CA GLY A 112 -13.00 36.59 -0.30
C GLY A 112 -12.25 35.39 -0.85
N SER A 113 -11.90 34.46 0.05
CA SER A 113 -11.04 33.32 -0.23
C SER A 113 -11.74 31.98 -0.07
N LEU A 114 -11.30 31.00 -0.84
CA LEU A 114 -11.69 29.58 -0.70
C LEU A 114 -10.59 28.83 0.07
N TYR A 115 -10.97 28.05 1.07
CA TYR A 115 -10.04 27.20 1.83
C TYR A 115 -10.42 25.74 1.67
N ILE A 116 -9.41 24.89 1.46
CA ILE A 116 -9.55 23.43 1.36
C ILE A 116 -8.55 22.82 2.35
N LYS A 117 -9.04 22.07 3.35
CA LYS A 117 -8.17 21.43 4.34
C LYS A 117 -8.09 19.94 4.12
N GLY A 118 -6.87 19.42 4.03
CA GLY A 118 -6.58 18.00 3.94
C GLY A 118 -6.71 17.29 5.29
N SER A 119 -7.24 16.07 5.27
CA SER A 119 -7.34 15.17 6.41
C SER A 119 -6.59 13.85 6.19
N GLY A 120 -5.76 13.80 5.13
CA GLY A 120 -5.08 12.57 4.72
C GLY A 120 -5.90 11.67 3.79
N ASP A 121 -6.99 12.15 3.19
CA ASP A 121 -7.80 11.39 2.23
C ASP A 121 -6.94 10.92 1.04
N PRO A 122 -6.77 9.60 0.84
CA PRO A 122 -5.99 9.08 -0.28
C PRO A 122 -6.74 9.08 -1.60
N LYS A 123 -8.02 9.50 -1.61
CA LYS A 123 -8.91 9.42 -2.78
C LYS A 123 -9.35 10.78 -3.30
N LEU A 124 -8.64 11.87 -2.97
CA LEU A 124 -8.83 13.18 -3.62
C LEU A 124 -8.18 13.16 -5.02
N VAL A 125 -8.65 12.25 -5.86
CA VAL A 125 -8.28 12.11 -7.27
C VAL A 125 -9.12 13.06 -8.14
N MET A 126 -8.80 13.18 -9.43
CA MET A 126 -9.38 14.18 -10.32
C MET A 126 -10.92 14.22 -10.27
N GLU A 127 -11.61 13.09 -10.36
CA GLU A 127 -13.09 13.05 -10.31
C GLU A 127 -13.65 13.58 -8.97
N ARG A 128 -12.96 13.36 -7.87
CA ARG A 128 -13.37 13.85 -6.55
C ARG A 128 -13.11 15.36 -6.42
N LEU A 129 -11.99 15.83 -6.96
CA LEU A 129 -11.66 17.26 -7.03
C LEU A 129 -12.66 18.01 -7.92
N TRP A 130 -13.02 17.42 -9.06
CA TRP A 130 -14.06 17.97 -9.92
C TRP A 130 -15.40 18.13 -9.16
N LEU A 131 -15.81 17.11 -8.40
CA LEU A 131 -17.03 17.17 -7.57
C LEU A 131 -16.92 18.26 -6.49
N LEU A 132 -15.75 18.41 -5.84
CA LEU A 132 -15.51 19.44 -4.84
C LEU A 132 -15.67 20.84 -5.45
N LEU A 133 -14.98 21.12 -6.55
CA LEU A 133 -15.05 22.41 -7.24
C LEU A 133 -16.43 22.66 -7.86
N ARG A 134 -17.09 21.60 -8.36
CA ARG A 134 -18.46 21.68 -8.83
C ARG A 134 -19.42 22.09 -7.71
N ARG A 135 -19.19 21.62 -6.48
CA ARG A 135 -19.97 22.04 -5.31
C ARG A 135 -19.75 23.52 -5.00
N VAL A 136 -18.54 24.04 -5.13
CA VAL A 136 -18.26 25.48 -5.02
C VAL A 136 -19.06 26.27 -6.05
N GLN A 137 -19.11 25.81 -7.33
CA GLN A 137 -19.91 26.43 -8.36
C GLN A 137 -21.43 26.37 -8.08
N GLN A 138 -21.93 25.26 -7.50
CA GLN A 138 -23.33 25.13 -7.12
C GLN A 138 -23.74 26.08 -5.99
N LEU A 139 -22.79 26.48 -5.13
CA LEU A 139 -22.97 27.53 -4.14
C LEU A 139 -22.96 28.95 -4.73
N GLY A 140 -22.96 29.07 -6.05
CA GLY A 140 -23.07 30.31 -6.78
C GLY A 140 -21.75 30.96 -7.19
N VAL A 141 -20.60 30.33 -6.88
CA VAL A 141 -19.28 30.93 -7.18
C VAL A 141 -18.84 30.64 -8.63
N ARG A 142 -18.49 31.68 -9.36
CA ARG A 142 -17.88 31.65 -10.70
C ARG A 142 -16.52 32.34 -10.70
N GLU A 143 -16.38 33.38 -9.88
CA GLU A 143 -15.13 34.13 -9.70
C GLU A 143 -14.75 34.15 -8.23
N ILE A 144 -13.47 33.92 -7.91
CA ILE A 144 -12.87 34.08 -6.59
C ILE A 144 -11.93 35.29 -6.64
N ARG A 145 -12.21 36.32 -5.84
CA ARG A 145 -11.37 37.53 -5.78
C ARG A 145 -10.12 37.37 -4.94
N GLY A 146 -10.26 36.68 -3.82
CA GLY A 146 -9.12 36.33 -2.95
C GLY A 146 -8.38 35.09 -3.44
N ASP A 147 -7.71 34.42 -2.51
CA ASP A 147 -6.89 33.23 -2.79
C ASP A 147 -7.71 31.93 -2.66
N ILE A 148 -7.21 30.86 -3.29
CA ILE A 148 -7.53 29.49 -2.90
C ILE A 148 -6.40 29.02 -1.99
N VAL A 149 -6.73 28.73 -0.72
CA VAL A 149 -5.76 28.38 0.33
C VAL A 149 -5.84 26.87 0.59
N LEU A 150 -4.71 26.20 0.50
CA LEU A 150 -4.56 24.76 0.69
C LEU A 150 -3.93 24.49 2.05
N ASP A 151 -4.64 23.77 2.93
CA ASP A 151 -4.20 23.48 4.28
C ASP A 151 -3.72 22.02 4.41
N HIS A 152 -2.43 21.86 4.68
CA HIS A 152 -1.74 20.58 4.85
C HIS A 152 -1.45 20.24 6.32
N SER A 153 -1.96 21.03 7.27
CA SER A 153 -1.56 21.01 8.69
C SER A 153 -1.88 19.73 9.44
N ALA A 154 -2.74 18.84 8.88
CA ALA A 154 -3.08 17.57 9.54
C ALA A 154 -1.90 16.58 9.62
N PHE A 155 -0.86 16.73 8.77
CA PHE A 155 0.35 15.92 8.81
C PHE A 155 1.59 16.83 9.01
N ALA A 156 2.51 16.39 9.86
CA ALA A 156 3.85 16.98 10.01
C ALA A 156 4.88 15.98 9.47
N ILE A 157 5.11 16.02 8.16
CA ILE A 157 6.02 15.11 7.46
C ILE A 157 7.28 15.92 7.10
N GLN A 158 8.44 15.34 7.38
CA GLN A 158 9.70 15.93 6.92
C GLN A 158 9.77 15.92 5.40
N GLU A 159 10.25 17.00 4.83
CA GLU A 159 10.58 17.06 3.41
C GLU A 159 11.64 16.00 3.06
N GLY A 160 11.66 15.55 1.82
CA GLY A 160 12.60 14.59 1.29
C GLY A 160 12.35 14.35 -0.18
N ASP A 161 13.36 13.85 -0.88
CA ASP A 161 13.26 13.58 -2.30
C ASP A 161 12.49 12.27 -2.56
N ALA A 162 11.62 12.26 -3.57
CA ALA A 162 10.99 11.04 -4.07
C ALA A 162 12.02 10.04 -4.63
N ALA A 163 13.20 10.52 -5.05
CA ALA A 163 14.29 9.69 -5.54
C ALA A 163 15.10 8.98 -4.44
N ASP A 164 14.94 9.32 -3.15
CA ASP A 164 15.75 8.79 -2.03
C ASP A 164 15.78 7.27 -1.95
N PHE A 165 14.72 6.59 -2.39
CA PHE A 165 14.62 5.14 -2.24
C PHE A 165 15.41 4.35 -3.30
N ASP A 166 15.28 4.74 -4.57
CA ASP A 166 15.82 3.98 -5.72
C ASP A 166 16.33 4.84 -6.88
N GLY A 167 16.36 6.17 -6.74
CA GLY A 167 16.76 7.11 -7.78
C GLY A 167 15.67 7.44 -8.80
N GLU A 168 14.47 6.84 -8.69
CA GLU A 168 13.40 6.91 -9.67
C GLU A 168 12.29 7.90 -9.24
N GLY A 169 12.64 9.17 -8.99
CA GLY A 169 11.71 10.18 -8.46
C GLY A 169 10.45 10.40 -9.30
N HIS A 170 10.50 10.11 -10.61
CA HIS A 170 9.36 10.22 -11.52
C HIS A 170 8.35 9.04 -11.42
N ARG A 171 8.63 8.03 -10.60
CA ARG A 171 7.73 6.90 -10.40
C ARG A 171 6.64 7.22 -9.39
N PRO A 172 5.34 7.04 -9.71
CA PRO A 172 4.24 7.35 -8.78
C PRO A 172 4.32 6.60 -7.44
N TYR A 173 4.96 5.43 -7.38
CA TYR A 173 5.11 4.68 -6.14
C TYR A 173 6.10 5.30 -5.14
N ASN A 174 6.90 6.28 -5.57
CA ASN A 174 7.83 7.04 -4.73
C ASN A 174 7.23 8.36 -4.21
N VAL A 175 6.03 8.74 -4.66
CA VAL A 175 5.35 9.93 -4.15
C VAL A 175 5.16 9.81 -2.64
N ARG A 176 5.41 10.90 -1.93
CA ARG A 176 5.29 10.97 -0.47
C ARG A 176 3.86 11.29 -0.04
N ALA A 177 3.50 10.86 1.15
CA ALA A 177 2.21 11.21 1.74
C ALA A 177 2.09 12.72 1.95
N ASP A 178 0.84 13.22 2.00
CA ASP A 178 0.50 14.63 2.19
C ASP A 178 -0.89 14.71 2.84
N ALA A 179 -1.12 15.60 3.80
CA ALA A 179 -2.44 15.76 4.40
C ALA A 179 -3.50 16.12 3.35
N LEU A 180 -3.12 16.91 2.35
CA LEU A 180 -3.94 17.25 1.18
C LEU A 180 -3.32 16.62 -0.08
N LEU A 181 -3.33 15.29 -0.16
CA LEU A 181 -2.80 14.56 -1.31
C LEU A 181 -3.76 14.66 -2.49
N LEU A 182 -3.45 15.49 -3.48
CA LEU A 182 -4.26 15.65 -4.69
C LEU A 182 -3.71 14.77 -5.82
N ASN A 183 -4.58 13.96 -6.41
CA ASN A 183 -4.31 13.10 -7.57
C ASN A 183 -2.96 12.36 -7.52
N TYR A 184 -2.58 11.87 -6.32
CA TYR A 184 -1.29 11.19 -6.05
C TYR A 184 -0.05 12.01 -6.46
N LYS A 185 -0.17 13.35 -6.55
CA LYS A 185 0.87 14.26 -7.13
C LYS A 185 1.46 13.70 -8.44
N SER A 186 0.58 13.17 -9.29
CA SER A 186 0.96 12.47 -10.52
C SER A 186 0.08 12.90 -11.69
N ILE A 187 0.66 12.83 -12.88
CA ILE A 187 -0.03 13.01 -14.16
C ILE A 187 -0.07 11.68 -14.91
N SER A 188 -1.04 11.52 -15.80
CA SER A 188 -1.11 10.42 -16.76
C SER A 188 -0.99 10.95 -18.18
N LEU A 189 -0.07 10.40 -18.95
CA LEU A 189 0.10 10.68 -20.37
C LEU A 189 -0.55 9.53 -21.14
N SER A 190 -1.60 9.83 -21.92
CA SER A 190 -2.22 8.85 -22.83
C SER A 190 -1.71 9.07 -24.25
N PHE A 191 -1.12 8.04 -24.84
CA PHE A 191 -0.63 8.04 -26.22
C PHE A 191 -1.64 7.33 -27.10
N VAL A 192 -2.32 8.07 -28.01
CA VAL A 192 -3.38 7.56 -28.88
C VAL A 192 -2.92 7.68 -30.35
N PRO A 193 -2.61 6.56 -31.04
CA PRO A 193 -2.19 6.59 -32.44
C PRO A 193 -3.27 7.18 -33.34
N ASP A 194 -2.90 8.15 -34.17
CA ASP A 194 -3.69 8.71 -35.27
C ASP A 194 -2.94 8.45 -36.59
N ALA A 195 -3.35 7.39 -37.28
CA ALA A 195 -2.69 6.97 -38.50
C ALA A 195 -2.84 7.98 -39.64
N ALA A 196 -3.94 8.73 -39.71
CA ALA A 196 -4.19 9.73 -40.73
C ALA A 196 -3.25 10.94 -40.56
N ALA A 197 -3.06 11.40 -39.36
CA ALA A 197 -2.14 12.46 -39.00
C ALA A 197 -0.68 11.98 -38.90
N ARG A 198 -0.42 10.68 -38.90
CA ARG A 198 0.90 10.03 -38.70
C ARG A 198 1.58 10.43 -37.40
N VAL A 199 0.79 10.65 -36.34
CA VAL A 199 1.26 10.98 -34.99
C VAL A 199 0.52 10.14 -33.95
N ALA A 200 1.12 9.92 -32.78
CA ALA A 200 0.40 9.61 -31.56
C ALA A 200 0.02 10.91 -30.87
N ARG A 201 -1.27 11.13 -30.63
CA ARG A 201 -1.73 12.25 -29.80
C ARG A 201 -1.38 11.98 -28.36
N VAL A 202 -0.91 13.00 -27.63
CA VAL A 202 -0.56 12.94 -26.23
C VAL A 202 -1.60 13.73 -25.43
N LEU A 203 -2.38 13.02 -24.63
CA LEU A 203 -3.36 13.61 -23.72
C LEU A 203 -2.77 13.59 -22.30
N VAL A 204 -2.95 14.68 -21.57
CA VAL A 204 -2.39 14.88 -20.23
C VAL A 204 -3.52 15.06 -19.23
N GLU A 205 -3.54 14.22 -18.20
CA GLU A 205 -4.51 14.29 -17.12
C GLU A 205 -3.79 14.21 -15.75
N PRO A 206 -4.14 15.04 -14.78
CA PRO A 206 -5.09 16.17 -14.83
C PRO A 206 -4.48 17.42 -15.49
N PRO A 207 -5.31 18.45 -15.82
CA PRO A 207 -4.81 19.72 -16.32
C PRO A 207 -4.03 20.44 -15.21
N LEU A 208 -2.79 20.84 -15.51
CA LEU A 208 -1.95 21.61 -14.58
C LEU A 208 -1.70 23.01 -15.15
N ALA A 209 -2.06 24.05 -14.39
CA ALA A 209 -1.77 25.42 -14.78
C ALA A 209 -0.28 25.63 -15.06
N GLY A 210 0.04 26.32 -16.15
CA GLY A 210 1.42 26.61 -16.56
C GLY A 210 2.20 25.45 -17.17
N SER A 211 1.62 24.26 -17.31
CA SER A 211 2.29 23.12 -17.96
C SER A 211 2.32 23.25 -19.47
N ARG A 212 3.41 22.79 -20.08
CA ARG A 212 3.64 22.72 -21.53
C ARG A 212 4.10 21.32 -21.89
N VAL A 213 3.23 20.56 -22.52
CA VAL A 213 3.53 19.18 -22.94
C VAL A 213 3.33 19.09 -24.45
N ASP A 214 4.24 18.43 -25.16
CA ASP A 214 4.06 18.14 -26.57
C ASP A 214 2.80 17.30 -26.77
N HIS A 215 1.84 17.82 -27.56
CA HIS A 215 0.54 17.15 -27.77
C HIS A 215 0.58 16.04 -28.82
N SER A 216 1.76 15.80 -29.45
CA SER A 216 1.92 14.75 -30.44
C SER A 216 3.36 14.25 -30.52
N VAL A 217 3.51 12.99 -30.93
CA VAL A 217 4.78 12.32 -31.20
C VAL A 217 4.68 11.62 -32.55
N PRO A 218 5.68 11.69 -33.46
CA PRO A 218 5.66 11.02 -34.75
C PRO A 218 5.42 9.50 -34.59
N LEU A 219 4.59 8.89 -35.45
CA LEU A 219 4.43 7.45 -35.48
C LEU A 219 5.63 6.79 -36.19
N SER A 220 5.99 5.60 -35.72
CA SER A 220 6.95 4.71 -36.36
C SER A 220 6.34 3.35 -36.63
N ALA A 221 6.90 2.64 -37.63
CA ALA A 221 6.63 1.23 -37.85
C ALA A 221 7.47 0.37 -36.90
N GLY A 222 7.04 -0.89 -36.68
CA GLY A 222 7.77 -1.86 -35.87
C GLY A 222 7.00 -2.35 -34.64
N PRO A 223 7.59 -3.28 -33.89
CA PRO A 223 6.96 -3.87 -32.71
C PRO A 223 6.87 -2.88 -31.54
N CYS A 224 5.96 -3.13 -30.61
CA CYS A 224 5.81 -2.37 -29.37
C CYS A 224 6.68 -2.98 -28.26
N ASP A 225 7.98 -2.77 -28.33
CA ASP A 225 8.95 -3.26 -27.36
C ASP A 225 9.13 -2.27 -26.20
N ASP A 226 10.27 -1.56 -26.14
CA ASP A 226 10.50 -0.46 -25.19
C ASP A 226 9.92 0.85 -25.74
N TRP A 227 8.61 0.96 -25.79
CA TRP A 227 7.93 2.14 -26.32
C TRP A 227 8.22 3.42 -25.50
N ARG A 228 8.50 3.27 -24.17
CA ARG A 228 8.83 4.45 -23.34
C ARG A 228 10.21 4.98 -23.64
N GLY A 229 11.20 4.10 -23.76
CA GLY A 229 12.55 4.48 -24.18
C GLY A 229 12.56 5.10 -25.60
N SER A 230 11.72 4.59 -26.50
CA SER A 230 11.59 5.08 -27.88
C SER A 230 11.05 6.52 -27.96
N LEU A 231 10.29 6.98 -26.97
CA LEU A 231 9.80 8.37 -26.91
C LEU A 231 10.90 9.38 -26.66
N LYS A 232 12.04 8.99 -26.07
CA LYS A 232 13.14 9.88 -25.67
C LYS A 232 12.64 11.10 -24.90
N ALA A 233 11.77 10.84 -23.90
CA ALA A 233 11.17 11.88 -23.07
C ALA A 233 12.20 12.50 -22.14
N ASN A 234 12.20 13.83 -22.01
CA ASN A 234 12.91 14.52 -20.93
C ASN A 234 11.98 14.59 -19.70
N LEU A 235 12.28 13.83 -18.65
CA LEU A 235 11.50 13.74 -17.43
C LEU A 235 12.04 14.62 -16.28
N ALA A 236 13.08 15.41 -16.52
CA ALA A 236 13.67 16.29 -15.50
C ALA A 236 12.68 17.37 -15.03
N ASP A 237 11.82 17.83 -15.93
CA ASP A 237 10.75 18.78 -15.65
C ASP A 237 9.44 18.29 -16.27
N THR A 238 8.55 17.74 -15.44
CA THR A 238 7.23 17.25 -15.89
C THR A 238 6.26 18.35 -16.28
N SER A 239 6.56 19.61 -15.96
CA SER A 239 5.79 20.77 -16.43
C SER A 239 6.13 21.16 -17.88
N GLN A 240 7.23 20.67 -18.44
CA GLN A 240 7.72 20.96 -19.78
C GLN A 240 8.14 19.69 -20.52
N LEU A 241 7.21 18.74 -20.65
CA LEU A 241 7.48 17.44 -21.28
C LEU A 241 7.63 17.57 -22.80
N ARG A 242 8.77 17.11 -23.31
CA ARG A 242 9.07 17.02 -24.72
C ARG A 242 9.50 15.61 -25.12
N PHE A 243 9.15 15.22 -26.34
CA PHE A 243 9.43 13.92 -26.90
C PHE A 243 10.28 14.06 -28.16
N ALA A 244 11.56 13.68 -28.08
CA ALA A 244 12.50 13.76 -29.21
C ALA A 244 12.52 12.46 -30.05
N GLY A 245 11.68 11.49 -29.73
CA GLY A 245 11.63 10.18 -30.37
C GLY A 245 10.37 9.93 -31.17
N SER A 246 9.93 8.67 -31.23
CA SER A 246 8.75 8.22 -31.96
C SER A 246 7.96 7.21 -31.15
N TYR A 247 6.71 6.96 -31.58
CA TYR A 247 5.79 6.02 -30.98
C TYR A 247 5.40 4.92 -32.00
N ALA A 248 5.61 3.64 -31.64
CA ALA A 248 5.26 2.54 -32.53
C ALA A 248 3.74 2.38 -32.65
N THR A 249 3.21 2.39 -33.88
CA THR A 249 1.77 2.20 -34.16
C THR A 249 1.23 0.91 -33.57
N ALA A 250 2.03 -0.16 -33.55
CA ALA A 250 1.66 -1.48 -32.99
C ALA A 250 1.40 -1.44 -31.47
N CYS A 251 1.78 -0.38 -30.75
CA CYS A 251 1.50 -0.23 -29.34
C CYS A 251 0.01 -0.04 -29.04
N GLY A 252 -0.77 0.45 -29.99
CA GLY A 252 -2.14 0.89 -29.72
C GLY A 252 -2.16 2.03 -28.69
N GLU A 253 -3.26 2.20 -27.99
CA GLU A 253 -3.33 3.16 -26.90
C GLU A 253 -2.53 2.68 -25.66
N ARG A 254 -1.72 3.57 -25.09
CA ARG A 254 -0.94 3.32 -23.88
C ARG A 254 -1.02 4.51 -22.92
N ILE A 255 -1.03 4.19 -21.63
CA ILE A 255 -0.99 5.19 -20.56
C ILE A 255 0.35 5.11 -19.84
N TRP A 256 0.93 6.27 -19.57
CA TRP A 256 2.16 6.42 -18.80
C TRP A 256 1.93 7.35 -17.60
N PRO A 257 1.73 6.83 -16.40
CA PRO A 257 1.65 7.64 -15.20
C PRO A 257 3.06 8.08 -14.76
N LEU A 258 3.19 9.36 -14.42
CA LEU A 258 4.42 10.00 -13.94
C LEU A 258 4.13 10.78 -12.66
N ALA A 259 4.99 10.65 -11.66
CA ALA A 259 5.01 11.58 -10.53
C ALA A 259 5.52 12.94 -10.99
N ASP A 260 4.95 14.00 -10.47
CA ASP A 260 5.36 15.37 -10.81
C ASP A 260 6.74 15.68 -10.22
N SER A 261 7.60 16.31 -11.02
CA SER A 261 8.97 16.68 -10.62
C SER A 261 9.02 17.84 -9.62
N ALA A 262 7.92 18.60 -9.50
CA ALA A 262 7.78 19.72 -8.57
C ALA A 262 6.60 19.51 -7.60
N PRO A 263 6.65 18.49 -6.73
CA PRO A 263 5.52 18.08 -5.88
C PRO A 263 5.05 19.18 -4.92
N ALA A 264 5.89 20.14 -4.57
CA ALA A 264 5.55 21.26 -3.71
C ALA A 264 4.54 22.23 -4.37
N THR A 265 4.58 22.38 -5.69
CA THR A 265 3.68 23.27 -6.44
C THR A 265 2.54 22.52 -7.13
N PHE A 266 2.57 21.19 -7.13
CA PHE A 266 1.62 20.36 -7.86
C PHE A 266 0.16 20.68 -7.50
N ASN A 267 -0.15 20.71 -6.21
CA ASN A 267 -1.52 20.95 -5.73
C ASN A 267 -2.06 22.29 -6.18
N ALA A 268 -1.24 23.35 -6.11
CA ALA A 268 -1.64 24.67 -6.56
C ALA A 268 -1.94 24.70 -8.07
N ARG A 269 -1.04 24.15 -8.88
CA ARG A 269 -1.20 24.07 -10.35
C ARG A 269 -2.41 23.22 -10.75
N LEU A 270 -2.67 22.13 -10.02
CA LEU A 270 -3.82 21.26 -10.29
C LEU A 270 -5.15 21.97 -9.99
N ILE A 271 -5.28 22.58 -8.82
CA ILE A 271 -6.52 23.28 -8.43
C ILE A 271 -6.79 24.46 -9.37
N GLU A 272 -5.75 25.24 -9.70
CA GLU A 272 -5.88 26.35 -10.64
C GLU A 272 -6.28 25.87 -12.04
N GLY A 273 -5.59 24.86 -12.59
CA GLY A 273 -5.88 24.30 -13.91
C GLY A 273 -7.29 23.73 -14.00
N LEU A 274 -7.70 22.96 -13.01
CA LEU A 274 -9.05 22.37 -12.99
C LEU A 274 -10.15 23.41 -12.78
N TRP A 275 -9.92 24.44 -11.94
CA TRP A 275 -10.86 25.55 -11.76
C TRP A 275 -11.07 26.33 -13.06
N GLN A 276 -9.98 26.64 -13.78
CA GLN A 276 -10.01 27.32 -15.08
C GLN A 276 -10.70 26.47 -16.16
N GLU A 277 -10.39 25.18 -16.25
CA GLU A 277 -11.04 24.24 -17.19
C GLU A 277 -12.56 24.17 -16.98
N MET A 278 -13.00 24.24 -15.71
CA MET A 278 -14.42 24.28 -15.35
C MET A 278 -15.09 25.66 -15.60
N GLY A 279 -14.37 26.62 -16.20
CA GLY A 279 -14.86 27.97 -16.50
C GLY A 279 -14.84 28.91 -15.29
N GLY A 280 -14.16 28.55 -14.21
CA GLY A 280 -13.97 29.41 -13.03
C GLY A 280 -12.91 30.47 -13.26
N GLN A 281 -13.05 31.63 -12.60
CA GLN A 281 -12.07 32.70 -12.60
C GLN A 281 -11.43 32.86 -11.23
N LEU A 282 -10.12 33.10 -11.19
CA LEU A 282 -9.36 33.39 -9.96
C LEU A 282 -8.60 34.69 -10.14
N ARG A 283 -8.82 35.68 -9.26
CA ARG A 283 -8.06 36.95 -9.25
C ARG A 283 -6.84 36.90 -8.36
N GLY A 284 -6.93 36.18 -7.26
CA GLY A 284 -5.79 35.88 -6.38
C GLY A 284 -4.94 34.75 -6.96
N ARG A 285 -4.41 33.92 -6.08
CA ARG A 285 -3.56 32.77 -6.43
C ARG A 285 -3.95 31.53 -5.60
N VAL A 286 -3.56 30.35 -6.05
CA VAL A 286 -3.58 29.15 -5.22
C VAL A 286 -2.29 29.07 -4.41
N ARG A 287 -2.38 28.92 -3.09
CA ARG A 287 -1.22 28.87 -2.19
C ARG A 287 -1.48 28.02 -0.95
N ASP A 288 -0.44 27.58 -0.31
CA ASP A 288 -0.53 26.92 0.98
C ASP A 288 -0.86 27.92 2.10
N GLY A 289 -1.53 27.43 3.15
CA GLY A 289 -1.90 28.22 4.31
C GLY A 289 -2.75 27.39 5.29
N THR A 290 -3.30 28.07 6.29
CA THR A 290 -4.12 27.42 7.33
C THR A 290 -5.57 27.81 7.16
N ALA A 291 -6.47 26.84 7.22
CA ALA A 291 -7.91 27.06 7.20
C ALA A 291 -8.41 27.72 8.50
N PRO A 292 -9.54 28.45 8.46
CA PRO A 292 -10.10 29.07 9.66
C PRO A 292 -10.45 28.03 10.73
N ALA A 293 -9.96 28.24 11.96
CA ALA A 293 -10.21 27.33 13.08
C ALA A 293 -11.58 27.55 13.74
N ASP A 294 -12.04 28.81 13.76
CA ASP A 294 -13.20 29.21 14.57
C ASP A 294 -14.52 29.28 13.78
N THR A 295 -14.51 28.87 12.53
CA THR A 295 -15.70 28.90 11.67
C THR A 295 -16.04 27.51 11.15
N ARG A 296 -17.32 27.21 11.06
CA ARG A 296 -17.78 25.97 10.44
C ARG A 296 -17.48 25.97 8.95
N PRO A 297 -17.10 24.82 8.37
CA PRO A 297 -16.95 24.70 6.92
C PRO A 297 -18.28 24.99 6.20
N SER A 298 -18.20 25.57 5.01
CA SER A 298 -19.37 25.81 4.14
C SER A 298 -19.95 24.50 3.63
N PHE A 299 -19.12 23.51 3.43
CA PHE A 299 -19.50 22.12 3.16
C PHE A 299 -18.30 21.19 3.41
N GLU A 300 -18.59 19.89 3.41
CA GLU A 300 -17.60 18.84 3.54
C GLU A 300 -17.76 17.82 2.40
N LEU A 301 -16.64 17.36 1.85
CA LEU A 301 -16.59 16.26 0.89
C LEU A 301 -16.14 15.00 1.62
N GLN A 302 -16.98 13.95 1.60
CA GLN A 302 -16.62 12.64 2.15
C GLN A 302 -15.93 11.77 1.10
N SER A 303 -14.92 11.01 1.52
CA SER A 303 -14.26 10.00 0.68
C SER A 303 -15.16 8.77 0.43
N PRO A 304 -14.79 7.87 -0.49
CA PRO A 304 -15.23 6.48 -0.43
C PRO A 304 -14.89 5.83 0.91
N PRO A 305 -15.61 4.76 1.32
CA PRO A 305 -15.33 4.07 2.57
C PRO A 305 -13.94 3.41 2.60
N LEU A 306 -13.39 3.23 3.80
CA LEU A 306 -12.08 2.62 4.05
C LEU A 306 -11.90 1.30 3.31
N LEU A 307 -12.94 0.48 3.22
CA LEU A 307 -12.90 -0.79 2.50
C LEU A 307 -12.42 -0.65 1.04
N GLU A 308 -12.90 0.37 0.32
CA GLU A 308 -12.47 0.61 -1.06
C GLU A 308 -11.00 1.03 -1.12
N VAL A 309 -10.56 1.86 -0.18
CA VAL A 309 -9.17 2.28 -0.05
C VAL A 309 -8.26 1.08 0.25
N VAL A 310 -8.64 0.23 1.21
CA VAL A 310 -7.92 -1.01 1.55
C VAL A 310 -7.82 -1.95 0.35
N ARG A 311 -8.92 -2.06 -0.43
CA ARG A 311 -8.93 -2.87 -1.64
C ARG A 311 -7.90 -2.37 -2.67
N GLU A 312 -7.84 -1.08 -2.92
CA GLU A 312 -6.84 -0.51 -3.85
C GLU A 312 -5.41 -0.67 -3.33
N ILE A 313 -5.19 -0.43 -2.03
CA ILE A 313 -3.88 -0.63 -1.40
C ILE A 313 -3.40 -2.08 -1.60
N ASN A 314 -4.25 -3.05 -1.38
CA ASN A 314 -3.86 -4.46 -1.44
C ASN A 314 -3.82 -5.01 -2.86
N LYS A 315 -4.84 -4.76 -3.71
CA LYS A 315 -4.92 -5.24 -5.10
C LYS A 315 -3.78 -4.73 -5.97
N PHE A 316 -3.48 -3.43 -5.87
CA PHE A 316 -2.48 -2.77 -6.73
C PHE A 316 -1.17 -2.47 -6.00
N SER A 317 -1.10 -2.81 -4.73
CA SER A 317 0.09 -2.55 -3.89
C SER A 317 0.45 -1.06 -3.81
N ASN A 318 -0.56 -0.16 -3.75
CA ASN A 318 -0.35 1.29 -3.77
C ASN A 318 0.40 1.76 -2.51
N ASN A 319 1.61 2.31 -2.71
CA ASN A 319 2.47 2.75 -1.60
C ASN A 319 1.96 4.05 -0.97
N VAL A 320 1.55 5.00 -1.80
CA VAL A 320 1.13 6.33 -1.36
C VAL A 320 -0.11 6.23 -0.49
N MET A 321 -1.13 5.49 -0.97
CA MET A 321 -2.35 5.24 -0.20
C MET A 321 -2.05 4.52 1.13
N ALA A 322 -1.10 3.57 1.13
CA ALA A 322 -0.72 2.87 2.37
C ALA A 322 -0.02 3.82 3.37
N GLN A 323 0.79 4.75 2.90
CA GLN A 323 1.42 5.79 3.74
C GLN A 323 0.38 6.78 4.27
N GLN A 324 -0.60 7.20 3.45
CA GLN A 324 -1.74 8.01 3.88
C GLN A 324 -2.50 7.32 5.01
N LEU A 325 -2.87 6.05 4.81
CA LEU A 325 -3.59 5.27 5.82
C LEU A 325 -2.79 5.11 7.11
N PHE A 326 -1.49 4.87 7.00
CA PHE A 326 -0.57 4.77 8.14
C PHE A 326 -0.54 6.05 8.99
N LEU A 327 -0.49 7.22 8.35
CA LEU A 327 -0.53 8.52 9.03
C LEU A 327 -1.93 8.83 9.57
N THR A 328 -2.97 8.47 8.82
CA THR A 328 -4.36 8.61 9.27
C THR A 328 -4.61 7.87 10.59
N LEU A 329 -4.07 6.66 10.76
CA LEU A 329 -4.20 5.92 12.02
C LEU A 329 -3.61 6.69 13.23
N ALA A 330 -2.51 7.42 13.03
CA ALA A 330 -1.95 8.26 14.07
C ALA A 330 -2.80 9.52 14.33
N LEU A 331 -3.28 10.16 13.25
CA LEU A 331 -4.15 11.33 13.35
C LEU A 331 -5.44 11.03 14.10
N GLN A 332 -6.08 9.88 13.80
CA GLN A 332 -7.33 9.49 14.47
C GLN A 332 -7.13 9.16 15.95
N ARG A 333 -5.93 8.75 16.34
CA ARG A 333 -5.61 8.51 17.74
C ARG A 333 -5.33 9.79 18.53
N GLU A 334 -4.71 10.78 17.89
CA GLU A 334 -4.36 12.09 18.48
C GLU A 334 -4.82 13.22 17.53
N PRO A 335 -6.15 13.46 17.43
CA PRO A 335 -6.70 14.35 16.40
C PRO A 335 -6.30 15.83 16.59
N ASP A 336 -5.92 16.23 17.80
CA ASP A 336 -5.48 17.59 18.11
C ASP A 336 -4.02 17.87 17.75
N ARG A 337 -3.31 16.89 17.20
CA ARG A 337 -1.90 17.00 16.80
C ARG A 337 -1.69 16.54 15.37
N PRO A 338 -0.82 17.23 14.61
CA PRO A 338 -0.43 16.75 13.29
C PRO A 338 0.18 15.35 13.37
N ALA A 339 -0.24 14.46 12.48
CA ALA A 339 0.31 13.11 12.43
C ALA A 339 1.76 13.14 11.93
N THR A 340 2.64 12.43 12.65
CA THR A 340 4.04 12.23 12.26
C THR A 340 4.30 10.76 11.94
N VAL A 341 5.35 10.48 11.17
CA VAL A 341 5.81 9.10 10.93
C VAL A 341 6.16 8.38 12.24
N ALA A 342 6.74 9.09 13.21
CA ALA A 342 7.08 8.53 14.53
C ALA A 342 5.83 8.12 15.31
N ALA A 343 4.81 8.98 15.37
CA ALA A 343 3.53 8.67 16.01
C ALA A 343 2.83 7.47 15.32
N ALA A 344 2.86 7.42 13.98
CA ALA A 344 2.26 6.33 13.23
C ALA A 344 2.98 4.99 13.46
N ARG A 345 4.32 4.98 13.55
CA ARG A 345 5.11 3.79 13.93
C ARG A 345 4.73 3.30 15.33
N SER A 346 4.66 4.21 16.29
CA SER A 346 4.29 3.91 17.67
C SER A 346 2.87 3.35 17.77
N ASN A 347 1.90 3.95 17.07
CA ASN A 347 0.53 3.48 17.04
C ASN A 347 0.42 2.07 16.45
N LEU A 348 1.05 1.82 15.30
CA LEU A 348 0.97 0.52 14.63
C LEU A 348 1.67 -0.59 15.47
N ARG A 349 2.84 -0.29 16.07
CA ARG A 349 3.51 -1.23 16.96
C ARG A 349 2.66 -1.55 18.18
N ARG A 350 2.04 -0.56 18.80
CA ARG A 350 1.13 -0.74 19.94
C ARG A 350 -0.06 -1.64 19.57
N TRP A 351 -0.70 -1.39 18.44
CA TRP A 351 -1.79 -2.22 17.96
C TRP A 351 -1.36 -3.69 17.78
N VAL A 352 -0.18 -3.94 17.20
CA VAL A 352 0.38 -5.29 17.08
C VAL A 352 0.60 -5.91 18.46
N THR A 353 1.15 -5.17 19.42
CA THR A 353 1.36 -5.66 20.80
C THR A 353 0.04 -6.01 21.48
N GLU A 354 -0.97 -5.16 21.35
CA GLU A 354 -2.30 -5.38 21.94
C GLU A 354 -3.02 -6.59 21.34
N ARG A 355 -2.90 -6.79 20.02
CA ARG A 355 -3.64 -7.82 19.29
C ARG A 355 -2.91 -9.15 19.14
N LEU A 356 -1.60 -9.13 19.06
CA LEU A 356 -0.75 -10.30 18.76
C LEU A 356 0.32 -10.57 19.84
N GLY A 357 0.41 -9.73 20.88
CA GLY A 357 1.50 -9.76 21.86
C GLY A 357 2.77 -9.06 21.37
N GLU A 358 3.74 -8.86 22.27
CA GLU A 358 4.97 -8.12 21.96
C GLU A 358 5.75 -8.79 20.81
N PRO A 359 5.95 -8.10 19.68
CA PRO A 359 6.60 -8.69 18.51
C PRO A 359 8.13 -8.74 18.64
N GLY A 360 8.72 -8.03 19.60
CA GLY A 360 10.20 -7.96 19.76
C GLY A 360 10.90 -7.56 18.47
N ALA A 361 11.91 -8.34 18.09
CA ALA A 361 12.67 -8.16 16.86
C ALA A 361 11.93 -8.63 15.59
N GLU A 362 10.81 -9.33 15.71
CA GLU A 362 10.05 -9.84 14.56
C GLU A 362 9.38 -8.72 13.73
N LEU A 363 9.30 -7.49 14.25
CA LEU A 363 8.67 -6.37 13.57
C LEU A 363 9.48 -5.08 13.67
N VAL A 364 9.89 -4.56 12.52
CA VAL A 364 10.38 -3.18 12.37
C VAL A 364 9.44 -2.44 11.42
N VAL A 365 8.63 -1.54 12.00
CA VAL A 365 7.72 -0.67 11.22
C VAL A 365 8.49 0.56 10.72
N THR A 366 8.35 0.89 9.44
CA THR A 366 9.00 2.06 8.84
C THR A 366 8.00 3.13 8.38
N ASN A 367 7.27 2.88 7.31
CA ASN A 367 6.40 3.85 6.64
C ASN A 367 5.01 3.29 6.28
N GLY A 368 4.61 2.15 6.82
CA GLY A 368 3.32 1.51 6.56
C GLY A 368 3.14 0.90 5.15
N SER A 369 3.98 1.25 4.19
CA SER A 369 3.90 0.73 2.81
C SER A 369 4.86 -0.42 2.51
N GLY A 370 5.95 -0.54 3.28
CA GLY A 370 7.04 -1.48 3.02
C GLY A 370 7.99 -1.07 1.90
N LEU A 371 7.90 0.16 1.39
CA LEU A 371 8.91 0.76 0.52
C LEU A 371 10.08 1.22 1.38
N SER A 372 10.88 0.26 1.87
CA SER A 372 11.96 0.48 2.83
C SER A 372 12.97 -0.66 2.78
N ARG A 373 14.25 -0.33 2.98
CA ARG A 373 15.34 -1.31 3.17
C ARG A 373 15.42 -1.83 4.61
N GLU A 374 14.88 -1.09 5.56
CA GLU A 374 14.99 -1.33 7.00
C GLU A 374 13.82 -2.13 7.58
N GLY A 375 12.65 -2.10 6.93
CA GLY A 375 11.45 -2.82 7.39
C GLY A 375 11.74 -4.31 7.59
N ARG A 376 11.25 -4.88 8.69
CA ARG A 376 11.37 -6.31 8.99
C ARG A 376 10.04 -6.86 9.47
N VAL A 377 9.74 -8.10 9.09
CA VAL A 377 8.65 -8.88 9.66
C VAL A 377 8.95 -10.37 9.53
N SER A 378 8.55 -11.17 10.52
CA SER A 378 8.64 -12.62 10.45
C SER A 378 7.44 -13.21 9.71
N ALA A 379 7.62 -14.39 9.09
CA ALA A 379 6.51 -15.13 8.49
C ALA A 379 5.48 -15.55 9.56
N ARG A 380 5.95 -15.88 10.77
CA ARG A 380 5.10 -16.21 11.93
C ARG A 380 4.19 -15.04 12.31
N LEU A 381 4.72 -13.83 12.42
CA LEU A 381 3.93 -12.66 12.80
C LEU A 381 2.84 -12.36 11.77
N LEU A 382 3.17 -12.38 10.46
CA LEU A 382 2.20 -12.20 9.40
C LEU A 382 1.14 -13.30 9.37
N ALA A 383 1.52 -14.56 9.62
CA ALA A 383 0.57 -15.66 9.68
C ALA A 383 -0.40 -15.53 10.86
N ARG A 384 0.09 -15.13 12.05
CA ARG A 384 -0.75 -14.82 13.21
C ARG A 384 -1.70 -13.66 12.96
N LEU A 385 -1.24 -12.61 12.28
CA LEU A 385 -2.07 -11.49 11.86
C LEU A 385 -3.19 -11.95 10.92
N LEU A 386 -2.89 -12.82 9.95
CA LEU A 386 -3.88 -13.34 9.02
C LEU A 386 -4.88 -14.29 9.70
N LEU A 387 -4.46 -15.06 10.71
CA LEU A 387 -5.38 -15.84 11.55
C LEU A 387 -6.31 -14.93 12.37
N LEU A 388 -5.75 -13.90 13.05
CA LEU A 388 -6.54 -12.89 13.74
C LEU A 388 -7.59 -12.25 12.80
N ALA A 389 -7.17 -11.89 11.58
CA ALA A 389 -8.06 -11.34 10.58
C ALA A 389 -9.15 -12.33 10.14
N HIS A 390 -8.81 -13.62 10.01
CA HIS A 390 -9.76 -14.68 9.64
C HIS A 390 -10.91 -14.81 10.65
N ASP A 391 -10.63 -14.62 11.92
CA ASP A 391 -11.57 -14.76 13.03
C ASP A 391 -12.23 -13.40 13.42
N SER A 392 -11.92 -12.33 12.70
CA SER A 392 -12.44 -10.98 12.98
C SER A 392 -13.75 -10.68 12.27
N PRO A 393 -14.56 -9.69 12.74
CA PRO A 393 -15.76 -9.22 12.04
C PRO A 393 -15.49 -8.65 10.64
N TRP A 394 -14.25 -8.25 10.34
CA TRP A 394 -13.81 -7.69 9.05
C TRP A 394 -13.01 -8.70 8.19
N ALA A 395 -13.17 -10.00 8.45
CA ALA A 395 -12.47 -11.07 7.72
C ALA A 395 -12.74 -11.04 6.21
N ALA A 396 -14.00 -10.83 5.83
CA ALA A 396 -14.41 -10.81 4.43
C ALA A 396 -13.81 -9.61 3.70
N GLU A 397 -13.76 -8.45 4.33
CA GLU A 397 -13.22 -7.21 3.79
C GLU A 397 -11.73 -7.34 3.52
N LEU A 398 -10.94 -7.85 4.46
CA LEU A 398 -9.53 -8.06 4.23
C LEU A 398 -9.30 -9.11 3.13
N ALA A 399 -9.96 -10.25 3.19
CA ALA A 399 -9.78 -11.33 2.22
C ALA A 399 -10.14 -10.88 0.79
N SER A 400 -11.26 -10.16 0.60
CA SER A 400 -11.69 -9.65 -0.71
C SER A 400 -10.78 -8.54 -1.25
N SER A 401 -10.07 -7.82 -0.38
CA SER A 401 -9.11 -6.79 -0.77
C SER A 401 -7.84 -7.36 -1.40
N LEU A 402 -7.51 -8.63 -1.17
CA LEU A 402 -6.28 -9.24 -1.64
C LEU A 402 -6.36 -9.60 -3.14
N PRO A 403 -5.25 -9.53 -3.89
CA PRO A 403 -5.16 -10.06 -5.25
C PRO A 403 -5.57 -11.53 -5.33
N ILE A 404 -6.33 -11.87 -6.37
CA ILE A 404 -6.72 -13.25 -6.68
C ILE A 404 -5.72 -13.81 -7.68
N ASN A 405 -5.09 -14.93 -7.35
CA ASN A 405 -4.08 -15.54 -8.21
C ASN A 405 -4.63 -15.94 -9.58
N GLY A 406 -3.90 -15.59 -10.64
CA GLY A 406 -4.28 -15.84 -12.02
C GLY A 406 -5.48 -15.02 -12.54
N VAL A 407 -6.06 -14.12 -11.71
CA VAL A 407 -7.28 -13.38 -12.05
C VAL A 407 -7.04 -11.85 -12.06
N ASP A 408 -6.62 -11.27 -10.93
CA ASP A 408 -6.54 -9.83 -10.82
C ASP A 408 -5.30 -9.29 -10.06
N GLY A 409 -5.21 -7.98 -9.99
CA GLY A 409 -4.22 -7.24 -9.22
C GLY A 409 -2.78 -7.65 -9.56
N THR A 410 -1.93 -7.65 -8.56
CA THR A 410 -0.50 -7.98 -8.72
C THR A 410 -0.22 -9.49 -8.95
N LEU A 411 -1.23 -10.34 -8.80
CA LEU A 411 -1.15 -11.80 -9.04
C LEU A 411 -1.77 -12.28 -10.35
N ARG A 412 -2.22 -11.38 -11.23
CA ARG A 412 -2.82 -11.77 -12.52
C ARG A 412 -1.96 -12.70 -13.37
N ARG A 413 -0.64 -12.71 -13.17
CA ARG A 413 0.32 -13.55 -13.91
C ARG A 413 0.81 -14.77 -13.09
N SER A 414 0.22 -15.07 -11.95
CA SER A 414 0.54 -16.29 -11.18
C SER A 414 0.24 -17.54 -12.02
N ARG A 415 1.10 -18.55 -11.90
CA ARG A 415 0.98 -19.82 -12.63
C ARG A 415 0.31 -20.94 -11.82
N ALA A 416 0.01 -20.69 -10.54
CA ALA A 416 -0.80 -21.60 -9.74
C ALA A 416 -2.25 -21.60 -10.24
N THR A 417 -3.00 -22.67 -9.96
CA THR A 417 -4.41 -22.83 -10.37
C THR A 417 -5.21 -21.55 -10.05
N PRO A 418 -5.80 -20.87 -11.06
CA PRO A 418 -6.43 -19.57 -10.86
C PRO A 418 -7.62 -19.60 -9.90
N GLY A 419 -7.83 -18.47 -9.20
CA GLY A 419 -9.05 -18.20 -8.45
C GLY A 419 -9.11 -18.83 -7.03
N ARG A 420 -8.09 -19.58 -6.62
CA ARG A 420 -8.12 -20.33 -5.35
C ARG A 420 -7.26 -19.73 -4.23
N ALA A 421 -6.54 -18.65 -4.51
CA ALA A 421 -5.73 -17.98 -3.51
C ALA A 421 -5.93 -16.45 -3.55
N HIS A 422 -6.10 -15.87 -2.38
CA HIS A 422 -6.19 -14.45 -2.14
C HIS A 422 -4.94 -14.01 -1.39
N LEU A 423 -3.95 -13.44 -2.08
CA LEU A 423 -2.62 -13.20 -1.53
C LEU A 423 -2.13 -11.79 -1.86
N LYS A 424 -1.65 -11.08 -0.84
CA LYS A 424 -0.85 -9.87 -1.02
C LYS A 424 0.53 -10.24 -1.52
N THR A 425 1.08 -9.48 -2.46
CA THR A 425 2.46 -9.63 -2.94
C THR A 425 3.41 -8.65 -2.27
N GLY A 426 4.66 -9.08 -2.07
CA GLY A 426 5.80 -8.24 -1.73
C GLY A 426 6.86 -8.32 -2.81
N SER A 427 7.35 -7.18 -3.30
CA SER A 427 8.41 -7.14 -4.32
C SER A 427 9.29 -5.92 -4.13
N LEU A 428 10.60 -6.17 -4.04
CA LEU A 428 11.67 -5.20 -4.23
C LEU A 428 12.71 -5.84 -5.15
N ARG A 429 13.82 -5.16 -5.40
CA ARG A 429 14.89 -5.70 -6.22
C ARG A 429 15.37 -7.07 -5.72
N ASP A 430 15.48 -7.23 -4.40
CA ASP A 430 16.02 -8.36 -3.66
C ASP A 430 14.98 -9.08 -2.79
N VAL A 431 13.70 -8.81 -3.00
CA VAL A 431 12.57 -9.42 -2.26
C VAL A 431 11.49 -9.89 -3.19
N ALA A 432 11.01 -11.13 -2.97
CA ALA A 432 9.79 -11.64 -3.55
C ALA A 432 9.01 -12.42 -2.48
N GLY A 433 7.71 -12.16 -2.36
CA GLY A 433 6.90 -12.85 -1.35
C GLY A 433 5.41 -12.73 -1.59
N VAL A 434 4.67 -13.61 -0.89
CA VAL A 434 3.21 -13.60 -0.82
C VAL A 434 2.75 -13.87 0.62
N ALA A 435 1.59 -13.33 0.98
CA ALA A 435 0.93 -13.63 2.25
C ALA A 435 -0.59 -13.48 2.11
N GLY A 436 -1.36 -14.42 2.66
CA GLY A 436 -2.83 -14.42 2.60
C GLY A 436 -3.43 -15.80 2.72
N TYR A 437 -4.52 -16.03 1.99
CA TYR A 437 -5.37 -17.23 2.12
C TYR A 437 -5.32 -18.09 0.87
N VAL A 438 -5.27 -19.41 1.06
CA VAL A 438 -5.32 -20.43 0.00
C VAL A 438 -6.48 -21.38 0.30
N LEU A 439 -7.36 -21.61 -0.68
CA LEU A 439 -8.43 -22.59 -0.61
C LEU A 439 -7.95 -23.90 -1.26
N SER A 440 -7.94 -24.99 -0.49
CA SER A 440 -7.50 -26.29 -0.97
C SER A 440 -8.60 -27.06 -1.70
N ASP A 441 -8.21 -28.19 -2.31
CA ASP A 441 -9.13 -29.07 -3.06
C ASP A 441 -10.17 -29.74 -2.13
N SER A 442 -9.82 -29.98 -0.87
CA SER A 442 -10.76 -30.48 0.14
C SER A 442 -11.69 -29.42 0.72
N GLY A 443 -11.57 -28.15 0.33
CA GLY A 443 -12.32 -27.04 0.89
C GLY A 443 -11.72 -26.45 2.17
N ARG A 444 -10.57 -26.94 2.65
CA ARG A 444 -9.86 -26.32 3.78
C ARG A 444 -9.24 -24.99 3.34
N ARG A 445 -9.19 -24.05 4.27
CA ARG A 445 -8.53 -22.77 4.06
C ARG A 445 -7.21 -22.75 4.83
N TYR A 446 -6.16 -22.32 4.14
CA TYR A 446 -4.83 -22.16 4.72
C TYR A 446 -4.43 -20.69 4.73
N VAL A 447 -3.69 -20.30 5.76
CA VAL A 447 -2.89 -19.06 5.80
C VAL A 447 -1.50 -19.40 5.31
N LEU A 448 -1.06 -18.76 4.23
CA LEU A 448 0.26 -18.92 3.66
C LEU A 448 1.04 -17.61 3.74
N VAL A 449 2.26 -17.68 4.26
CA VAL A 449 3.28 -16.62 4.16
C VAL A 449 4.55 -17.25 3.61
N ALA A 450 5.08 -16.70 2.52
CA ALA A 450 6.35 -17.11 1.92
C ALA A 450 7.12 -15.87 1.44
N ILE A 451 8.36 -15.70 1.90
CA ILE A 451 9.19 -14.54 1.58
C ILE A 451 10.61 -15.02 1.24
N VAL A 452 11.10 -14.60 0.08
CA VAL A 452 12.47 -14.79 -0.37
C VAL A 452 13.21 -13.46 -0.27
N ASN A 453 14.33 -13.44 0.48
CA ASN A 453 15.25 -12.30 0.53
C ASN A 453 16.59 -12.75 -0.09
N HIS A 454 16.84 -12.36 -1.35
CA HIS A 454 18.03 -12.74 -2.11
C HIS A 454 18.20 -11.83 -3.34
N ALA A 455 19.43 -11.63 -3.81
CA ALA A 455 19.68 -10.82 -5.00
C ALA A 455 18.91 -11.30 -6.25
N GLN A 456 18.59 -12.60 -6.33
CA GLN A 456 17.78 -13.22 -7.39
C GLN A 456 16.35 -13.55 -6.94
N ALA A 457 15.80 -12.89 -5.92
CA ALA A 457 14.47 -13.21 -5.37
C ALA A 457 13.36 -13.19 -6.44
N ASN A 458 13.43 -12.30 -7.42
CA ASN A 458 12.43 -12.22 -8.48
C ASN A 458 12.47 -13.45 -9.43
N ALA A 459 13.59 -14.14 -9.58
CA ALA A 459 13.69 -15.40 -10.30
C ALA A 459 13.08 -16.59 -9.53
N ALA A 460 12.92 -16.46 -8.21
CA ALA A 460 12.32 -17.49 -7.35
C ALA A 460 10.77 -17.45 -7.33
N ARG A 461 10.10 -16.56 -8.04
CA ARG A 461 8.62 -16.53 -8.12
C ARG A 461 7.98 -17.86 -8.50
N PRO A 462 8.55 -18.68 -9.40
CA PRO A 462 8.04 -20.04 -9.66
C PRO A 462 8.06 -20.96 -8.45
N ALA A 463 9.00 -20.77 -7.49
CA ALA A 463 9.00 -21.53 -6.23
C ALA A 463 7.85 -21.12 -5.31
N ILE A 464 7.50 -19.83 -5.29
CA ILE A 464 6.33 -19.33 -4.57
C ILE A 464 5.05 -19.88 -5.19
N ASP A 465 4.90 -19.87 -6.54
CA ASP A 465 3.76 -20.45 -7.22
C ASP A 465 3.63 -21.96 -6.95
N ALA A 466 4.75 -22.69 -6.93
CA ALA A 466 4.78 -24.13 -6.59
C ALA A 466 4.30 -24.37 -5.14
N LEU A 467 4.70 -23.51 -4.19
CA LEU A 467 4.25 -23.60 -2.80
C LEU A 467 2.74 -23.32 -2.66
N VAL A 468 2.23 -22.31 -3.38
CA VAL A 468 0.80 -22.01 -3.45
C VAL A 468 0.03 -23.22 -4.01
N GLN A 469 0.52 -23.79 -5.11
CA GLN A 469 -0.09 -24.98 -5.73
C GLN A 469 -0.05 -26.21 -4.81
N TRP A 470 1.04 -26.38 -4.05
CA TRP A 470 1.16 -27.46 -3.07
C TRP A 470 0.15 -27.31 -1.93
N ALA A 471 -0.05 -26.09 -1.42
CA ALA A 471 -1.06 -25.81 -0.42
C ALA A 471 -2.49 -26.08 -0.92
N MET A 472 -2.77 -25.82 -2.21
CA MET A 472 -4.06 -26.13 -2.85
C MET A 472 -4.37 -27.64 -2.88
N ARG A 473 -3.36 -28.49 -3.01
CA ARG A 473 -3.49 -29.97 -3.06
C ARG A 473 -3.57 -30.62 -1.69
N ASP A 474 -3.95 -29.86 -0.66
CA ASP A 474 -4.06 -30.36 0.73
C ASP A 474 -2.77 -30.98 1.26
N ALA A 475 -1.67 -30.28 1.12
CA ALA A 475 -0.38 -30.65 1.73
C ALA A 475 -0.43 -32.01 2.45
N PRO A 476 -0.17 -33.16 1.77
CA PRO A 476 -0.59 -34.47 2.26
C PRO A 476 -0.23 -34.71 3.72
N ALA A 477 -1.23 -35.04 4.53
CA ALA A 477 -0.99 -35.54 5.86
C ALA A 477 -0.22 -36.87 5.72
N ARG A 478 0.97 -36.94 6.26
CA ARG A 478 1.66 -38.22 6.49
C ARG A 478 1.27 -38.73 7.84
#